data_fe257d06856ae1092b692ccd44b9b151
#
_entry.id   fe257d06856ae1092b692ccd44b9b151
#
_cell.length_a   1.000
_cell.length_b   1.000
_cell.length_c   1.000
_cell.angle_alpha   90.00
_cell.angle_beta   90.00
_cell.angle_gamma   90.00
#
_symmetry.space_group_name_H-M   'P 1'
#
loop_
_entity.id
_entity.type
_entity.pdbx_description
1 polymer ?
#
loop_
_entity_poly.entity_id
_entity_poly.type
_entity_poly.pdbx_seq_one_letter_code
_entity_poly.pdbx_strand_id
1 'polypeptide(L)'
;MSELEKGMEMSLLLNDADESSAGKAVAAALYHLRSGGRRIRARLAIHASLSLGLSAADAFALASTVELLHNASLVHDDLQDDGLLRHDVPTVGVVYGTNIAICTGDLLVSAAYASLATFSNSQLLAKLIGLVHTATAEAIHGQCAGFPHSESAPNDLAEYNKVAIAKSGALLSLPFQLAFLGAEKIHWLPQARRAAEEFAVGYQIMDDLQDVVCDGPMAMNMVTVLKARGHGEHALAQAHELGLKHLRNAVDLSDGLPDGSGDLLKALALSLSKRRATE
;
A
#
# COMPACT_ATOMS: atom_id res chain seq x y z
N MET A 1 -17.00 13.28 7.13
CA MET A 1 -15.82 12.44 7.43
C MET A 1 -16.29 11.04 7.74
N SER A 2 -15.70 10.02 7.16
CA SER A 2 -16.08 8.63 7.41
C SER A 2 -15.70 8.19 8.83
N GLU A 3 -16.34 7.14 9.36
CA GLU A 3 -15.97 6.57 10.67
C GLU A 3 -14.50 6.10 10.71
N LEU A 4 -13.99 5.61 9.59
CA LEU A 4 -12.57 5.25 9.44
C LEU A 4 -11.65 6.45 9.68
N GLU A 5 -11.94 7.59 9.06
CA GLU A 5 -11.11 8.80 9.21
C GLU A 5 -11.13 9.31 10.66
N LYS A 6 -12.29 9.30 11.31
CA LYS A 6 -12.38 9.59 12.74
C LYS A 6 -11.56 8.64 13.60
N GLY A 7 -11.63 7.33 13.32
CA GLY A 7 -10.84 6.32 14.02
C GLY A 7 -9.33 6.54 13.88
N MET A 8 -8.86 6.84 12.67
CA MET A 8 -7.44 7.18 12.42
C MET A 8 -7.02 8.46 13.15
N GLU A 9 -7.83 9.51 13.10
CA GLU A 9 -7.56 10.77 13.82
C GLU A 9 -7.52 10.57 15.33
N MET A 10 -8.45 9.78 15.89
CA MET A 10 -8.44 9.44 17.32
C MET A 10 -7.18 8.68 17.75
N SER A 11 -6.65 7.82 16.89
CA SER A 11 -5.41 7.06 17.17
C SER A 11 -4.16 7.96 17.21
N LEU A 12 -4.23 9.17 16.67
CA LEU A 12 -3.15 10.16 16.70
C LEU A 12 -3.19 11.05 17.94
N LEU A 13 -4.36 11.18 18.57
CA LEU A 13 -4.54 12.03 19.75
C LEU A 13 -4.13 11.25 21.01
N LEU A 14 -3.30 11.86 21.85
CA LEU A 14 -2.88 11.30 23.13
C LEU A 14 -3.84 11.80 24.23
N ASN A 15 -4.51 10.87 24.94
CA ASN A 15 -5.24 11.14 26.19
C ASN A 15 -6.18 12.37 26.14
N ASP A 16 -7.27 12.31 25.42
CA ASP A 16 -8.30 13.35 25.34
C ASP A 16 -7.80 14.75 24.94
N ALA A 17 -6.58 14.87 24.42
CA ALA A 17 -6.07 16.12 23.90
C ALA A 17 -6.92 16.54 22.68
N ASP A 18 -7.39 17.77 22.68
CA ASP A 18 -8.02 18.34 21.51
C ASP A 18 -6.96 18.70 20.44
N GLU A 19 -7.40 18.92 19.22
CA GLU A 19 -6.53 19.24 18.08
C GLU A 19 -5.72 20.54 18.34
N SER A 20 -6.21 21.45 19.20
CA SER A 20 -5.57 22.72 19.51
C SER A 20 -4.37 22.58 20.45
N SER A 21 -4.35 21.52 21.27
CA SER A 21 -3.23 21.18 22.16
C SER A 21 -2.27 20.16 21.57
N ALA A 22 -2.58 19.59 20.38
CA ALA A 22 -1.77 18.62 19.70
C ALA A 22 -0.43 19.20 19.23
N GLY A 23 0.64 18.42 19.36
CA GLY A 23 1.96 18.81 18.88
C GLY A 23 2.03 18.94 17.34
N LYS A 24 3.10 19.58 16.83
CA LYS A 24 3.28 19.83 15.38
C LYS A 24 3.22 18.55 14.53
N ALA A 25 3.70 17.42 15.04
CA ALA A 25 3.65 16.14 14.31
C ALA A 25 2.20 15.64 14.16
N VAL A 26 1.34 15.82 15.16
CA VAL A 26 -0.08 15.47 15.07
C VAL A 26 -0.80 16.38 14.06
N ALA A 27 -0.56 17.70 14.13
CA ALA A 27 -1.13 18.64 13.15
C ALA A 27 -0.72 18.29 11.72
N ALA A 28 0.54 17.92 11.51
CA ALA A 28 1.07 17.51 10.21
C ALA A 28 0.48 16.15 9.74
N ALA A 29 0.28 15.18 10.66
CA ALA A 29 -0.36 13.91 10.35
C ALA A 29 -1.83 14.11 9.93
N LEU A 30 -2.58 14.94 10.66
CA LEU A 30 -3.96 15.30 10.31
C LEU A 30 -4.04 16.02 8.96
N TYR A 31 -3.12 16.96 8.71
CA TYR A 31 -2.99 17.62 7.40
C TYR A 31 -2.83 16.60 6.29
N HIS A 32 -1.87 15.64 6.43
CA HIS A 32 -1.62 14.60 5.46
C HIS A 32 -2.85 13.69 5.25
N LEU A 33 -3.48 13.22 6.32
CA LEU A 33 -4.67 12.36 6.21
C LEU A 33 -5.84 13.07 5.53
N ARG A 34 -5.99 14.38 5.72
CA ARG A 34 -7.05 15.21 5.10
C ARG A 34 -6.76 15.59 3.65
N SER A 35 -5.53 15.41 3.15
CA SER A 35 -5.17 15.67 1.75
C SER A 35 -5.85 14.72 0.75
N GLY A 36 -6.54 13.67 1.22
CA GLY A 36 -7.34 12.78 0.39
C GLY A 36 -6.74 11.39 0.20
N GLY A 37 -7.01 10.80 -0.98
CA GLY A 37 -6.61 9.44 -1.33
C GLY A 37 -7.80 8.49 -1.44
N ARG A 38 -7.63 7.42 -2.23
CA ARG A 38 -8.72 6.45 -2.50
C ARG A 38 -8.98 5.47 -1.36
N ARG A 39 -8.16 5.46 -0.34
CA ARG A 39 -8.25 4.56 0.83
C ARG A 39 -8.41 3.08 0.44
N ILE A 40 -7.71 2.64 -0.61
CA ILE A 40 -7.87 1.28 -1.18
C ILE A 40 -7.55 0.22 -0.14
N ARG A 41 -6.47 0.37 0.62
CA ARG A 41 -6.02 -0.61 1.61
C ARG A 41 -7.03 -0.77 2.74
N ALA A 42 -7.53 0.35 3.27
CA ALA A 42 -8.58 0.34 4.29
C ALA A 42 -9.87 -0.29 3.77
N ARG A 43 -10.28 0.04 2.54
CA ARG A 43 -11.48 -0.55 1.91
C ARG A 43 -11.34 -2.06 1.72
N LEU A 44 -10.18 -2.54 1.31
CA LEU A 44 -9.89 -3.98 1.20
C LEU A 44 -9.94 -4.66 2.57
N ALA A 45 -9.37 -4.04 3.62
CA ALA A 45 -9.41 -4.57 4.98
C ALA A 45 -10.86 -4.67 5.50
N ILE A 46 -11.66 -3.60 5.36
CA ILE A 46 -13.06 -3.59 5.80
C ILE A 46 -13.85 -4.66 5.03
N HIS A 47 -13.75 -4.69 3.70
CA HIS A 47 -14.48 -5.63 2.88
C HIS A 47 -14.13 -7.07 3.24
N ALA A 48 -12.86 -7.44 3.26
CA ALA A 48 -12.42 -8.79 3.58
C ALA A 48 -12.84 -9.20 5.02
N SER A 49 -12.64 -8.31 6.00
CA SER A 49 -13.00 -8.57 7.40
C SER A 49 -14.49 -8.83 7.59
N LEU A 50 -15.35 -7.97 7.03
CA LEU A 50 -16.80 -8.13 7.13
C LEU A 50 -17.29 -9.37 6.40
N SER A 51 -16.77 -9.66 5.20
CA SER A 51 -17.09 -10.87 4.44
C SER A 51 -16.70 -12.15 5.20
N LEU A 52 -15.62 -12.11 5.97
CA LEU A 52 -15.16 -13.23 6.80
C LEU A 52 -15.85 -13.31 8.17
N GLY A 53 -16.81 -12.42 8.46
CA GLY A 53 -17.64 -12.44 9.67
C GLY A 53 -17.01 -11.72 10.89
N LEU A 54 -15.96 -10.91 10.72
CA LEU A 54 -15.45 -10.07 11.79
C LEU A 54 -16.45 -8.95 12.14
N SER A 55 -16.38 -8.46 13.37
CA SER A 55 -17.17 -7.31 13.81
C SER A 55 -16.77 -6.04 13.06
N ALA A 56 -17.69 -5.07 12.96
CA ALA A 56 -17.37 -3.77 12.37
C ALA A 56 -16.22 -3.06 13.11
N ALA A 57 -16.17 -3.18 14.45
CA ALA A 57 -15.11 -2.61 15.26
C ALA A 57 -13.73 -3.21 14.91
N ASP A 58 -13.65 -4.55 14.80
CA ASP A 58 -12.44 -5.25 14.39
C ASP A 58 -12.04 -4.89 12.95
N ALA A 59 -13.01 -4.84 12.04
CA ALA A 59 -12.75 -4.45 10.65
C ALA A 59 -12.17 -3.03 10.56
N PHE A 60 -12.67 -2.08 11.36
CA PHE A 60 -12.13 -0.72 11.43
C PHE A 60 -10.76 -0.65 12.09
N ALA A 61 -10.50 -1.45 13.15
CA ALA A 61 -9.18 -1.54 13.76
C ALA A 61 -8.12 -1.99 12.74
N LEU A 62 -8.39 -3.07 12.00
CA LEU A 62 -7.50 -3.57 10.95
C LEU A 62 -7.34 -2.58 9.79
N ALA A 63 -8.43 -1.93 9.37
CA ALA A 63 -8.40 -0.94 8.29
C ALA A 63 -7.60 0.31 8.66
N SER A 64 -7.77 0.83 9.88
CA SER A 64 -6.99 1.96 10.38
C SER A 64 -5.50 1.61 10.46
N THR A 65 -5.17 0.40 10.94
CA THR A 65 -3.78 -0.09 10.99
C THR A 65 -3.11 -0.03 9.62
N VAL A 66 -3.71 -0.63 8.61
CA VAL A 66 -3.09 -0.70 7.27
C VAL A 66 -3.04 0.65 6.57
N GLU A 67 -4.05 1.49 6.77
CA GLU A 67 -4.10 2.80 6.15
C GLU A 67 -3.11 3.78 6.79
N LEU A 68 -2.94 3.75 8.12
CA LEU A 68 -1.94 4.56 8.83
C LEU A 68 -0.52 4.17 8.43
N LEU A 69 -0.20 2.87 8.31
CA LEU A 69 1.10 2.40 7.79
C LEU A 69 1.36 2.88 6.37
N HIS A 70 0.34 2.81 5.50
CA HIS A 70 0.46 3.32 4.15
C HIS A 70 0.70 4.82 4.12
N ASN A 71 -0.02 5.60 4.92
CA ASN A 71 0.19 7.04 4.97
C ASN A 71 1.56 7.41 5.57
N ALA A 72 2.08 6.61 6.51
CA ALA A 72 3.45 6.75 7.00
C ALA A 72 4.46 6.56 5.86
N SER A 73 4.31 5.50 5.04
CA SER A 73 5.19 5.27 3.89
C SER A 73 5.13 6.42 2.90
N LEU A 74 3.94 6.99 2.62
CA LEU A 74 3.80 8.11 1.71
C LEU A 74 4.51 9.38 2.21
N VAL A 75 4.45 9.67 3.52
CA VAL A 75 5.17 10.82 4.10
C VAL A 75 6.68 10.64 3.98
N HIS A 76 7.19 9.42 4.22
CA HIS A 76 8.62 9.12 4.07
C HIS A 76 9.04 9.11 2.59
N ASP A 77 8.25 8.54 1.68
CA ASP A 77 8.51 8.56 0.23
C ASP A 77 8.62 10.00 -0.29
N ASP A 78 7.68 10.89 0.11
CA ASP A 78 7.72 12.30 -0.29
C ASP A 78 9.02 13.01 0.09
N LEU A 79 9.63 12.63 1.24
CA LEU A 79 10.93 13.16 1.66
C LEU A 79 12.09 12.55 0.87
N GLN A 80 12.03 11.27 0.55
CA GLN A 80 13.08 10.55 -0.14
C GLN A 80 13.18 10.95 -1.62
N ASP A 81 12.03 11.29 -2.20
CA ASP A 81 11.89 11.64 -3.62
C ASP A 81 11.85 13.17 -3.84
N ASP A 82 12.12 13.99 -2.79
CA ASP A 82 12.00 15.45 -2.82
C ASP A 82 10.63 15.92 -3.38
N GLY A 83 9.57 15.16 -3.07
CA GLY A 83 8.22 15.39 -3.59
C GLY A 83 7.61 16.70 -3.08
N LEU A 84 7.19 17.56 -3.99
CA LEU A 84 6.59 18.85 -3.66
C LEU A 84 5.09 18.79 -3.45
N LEU A 85 4.39 17.93 -4.18
CA LEU A 85 2.93 17.81 -4.17
C LEU A 85 2.51 16.34 -4.02
N ARG A 86 1.41 16.12 -3.29
CA ARG A 86 0.68 14.85 -3.22
C ARG A 86 -0.82 15.11 -3.29
N HIS A 87 -1.50 14.48 -4.25
CA HIS A 87 -2.92 14.74 -4.56
C HIS A 87 -3.20 16.24 -4.80
N ASP A 88 -2.31 16.93 -5.53
CA ASP A 88 -2.39 18.38 -5.83
C ASP A 88 -2.26 19.29 -4.59
N VAL A 89 -1.83 18.75 -3.44
CA VAL A 89 -1.61 19.50 -2.20
C VAL A 89 -0.12 19.43 -1.83
N PRO A 90 0.48 20.53 -1.30
CA PRO A 90 1.88 20.49 -0.85
C PRO A 90 2.13 19.36 0.16
N THR A 91 3.29 18.69 0.04
CA THR A 91 3.65 17.59 0.95
C THR A 91 3.91 18.08 2.36
N VAL A 92 3.91 17.17 3.34
CA VAL A 92 4.23 17.49 4.75
C VAL A 92 5.61 18.12 4.85
N GLY A 93 6.59 17.62 4.07
CA GLY A 93 7.95 18.17 4.03
C GLY A 93 7.98 19.64 3.60
N VAL A 94 7.15 20.02 2.64
CA VAL A 94 7.03 21.41 2.16
C VAL A 94 6.36 22.32 3.20
N VAL A 95 5.28 21.87 3.85
CA VAL A 95 4.50 22.72 4.76
C VAL A 95 5.12 22.83 6.14
N TYR A 96 5.62 21.72 6.69
CA TYR A 96 6.09 21.61 8.07
C TYR A 96 7.60 21.45 8.21
N GLY A 97 8.29 21.21 7.10
CA GLY A 97 9.75 20.95 7.06
C GLY A 97 10.10 19.48 7.32
N THR A 98 11.29 19.09 6.85
CA THR A 98 11.82 17.72 6.88
C THR A 98 11.78 17.08 8.26
N ASN A 99 12.22 17.78 9.30
CA ASN A 99 12.26 17.21 10.66
C ASN A 99 10.87 16.84 11.20
N ILE A 100 9.87 17.69 10.95
CA ILE A 100 8.49 17.38 11.36
C ILE A 100 7.92 16.25 10.50
N ALA A 101 8.24 16.20 9.22
CA ALA A 101 7.75 15.12 8.34
C ALA A 101 8.30 13.75 8.77
N ILE A 102 9.58 13.65 9.18
CA ILE A 102 10.12 12.40 9.76
C ILE A 102 9.32 11.99 11.01
N CYS A 103 9.17 12.92 11.97
CA CYS A 103 8.39 12.64 13.18
C CYS A 103 6.93 12.29 12.87
N THR A 104 6.36 12.85 11.81
CA THR A 104 4.99 12.56 11.37
C THR A 104 4.86 11.12 10.86
N GLY A 105 5.80 10.65 10.03
CA GLY A 105 5.82 9.27 9.58
C GLY A 105 5.96 8.29 10.74
N ASP A 106 6.86 8.57 11.70
CA ASP A 106 7.05 7.74 12.89
C ASP A 106 5.78 7.70 13.77
N LEU A 107 5.10 8.86 13.92
CA LEU A 107 3.84 8.95 14.65
C LEU A 107 2.74 8.12 13.98
N LEU A 108 2.63 8.16 12.65
CA LEU A 108 1.66 7.36 11.90
C LEU A 108 1.91 5.85 12.06
N VAL A 109 3.18 5.41 12.06
CA VAL A 109 3.54 4.02 12.38
C VAL A 109 3.11 3.66 13.80
N SER A 110 3.41 4.51 14.78
CA SER A 110 3.00 4.28 16.17
C SER A 110 1.48 4.19 16.33
N ALA A 111 0.72 5.09 15.68
CA ALA A 111 -0.73 5.11 15.69
C ALA A 111 -1.35 3.86 15.01
N ALA A 112 -0.68 3.27 14.02
CA ALA A 112 -1.09 2.01 13.43
C ALA A 112 -1.10 0.86 14.45
N TYR A 113 -0.07 0.75 15.28
CA TYR A 113 -0.05 -0.24 16.36
C TYR A 113 -1.08 0.07 17.46
N ALA A 114 -1.33 1.35 17.76
CA ALA A 114 -2.38 1.74 18.69
C ALA A 114 -3.77 1.32 18.18
N SER A 115 -4.04 1.51 16.88
CA SER A 115 -5.27 1.02 16.25
C SER A 115 -5.40 -0.49 16.32
N LEU A 116 -4.32 -1.23 16.03
CA LEU A 116 -4.31 -2.70 16.11
C LEU A 116 -4.60 -3.22 17.52
N ALA A 117 -4.12 -2.50 18.53
CA ALA A 117 -4.35 -2.86 19.94
C ALA A 117 -5.84 -2.82 20.36
N THR A 118 -6.71 -2.20 19.57
CA THR A 118 -8.18 -2.17 19.80
C THR A 118 -8.88 -3.42 19.25
N PHE A 119 -8.18 -4.34 18.57
CA PHE A 119 -8.74 -5.59 18.08
C PHE A 119 -9.25 -6.46 19.23
N SER A 120 -10.49 -6.96 19.13
CA SER A 120 -11.21 -7.57 20.27
C SER A 120 -10.59 -8.87 20.78
N ASN A 121 -10.05 -9.71 19.88
CA ASN A 121 -9.42 -10.97 20.27
C ASN A 121 -7.95 -10.78 20.64
N SER A 122 -7.69 -10.52 21.92
CA SER A 122 -6.33 -10.30 22.44
C SER A 122 -5.38 -11.51 22.27
N GLN A 123 -5.90 -12.73 22.12
CA GLN A 123 -5.07 -13.94 21.90
C GLN A 123 -4.41 -13.94 20.52
N LEU A 124 -4.98 -13.24 19.55
CA LEU A 124 -4.41 -13.09 18.21
C LEU A 124 -3.46 -11.89 18.08
N LEU A 125 -3.46 -10.97 19.05
CA LEU A 125 -2.75 -9.71 18.94
C LEU A 125 -1.25 -9.87 18.65
N ALA A 126 -0.57 -10.80 19.31
CA ALA A 126 0.85 -11.05 19.04
C ALA A 126 1.12 -11.52 17.61
N LYS A 127 0.23 -12.34 17.04
CA LYS A 127 0.34 -12.80 15.65
C LYS A 127 0.04 -11.67 14.65
N LEU A 128 -0.97 -10.85 14.95
CA LEU A 128 -1.33 -9.68 14.13
C LEU A 128 -0.18 -8.66 14.11
N ILE A 129 0.43 -8.37 15.26
CA ILE A 129 1.64 -7.54 15.38
C ILE A 129 2.78 -8.12 14.53
N GLY A 130 3.00 -9.44 14.58
CA GLY A 130 4.00 -10.11 13.75
C GLY A 130 3.78 -9.92 12.27
N LEU A 131 2.53 -10.03 11.77
CA LEU A 131 2.19 -9.76 10.37
C LEU A 131 2.43 -8.30 9.99
N VAL A 132 2.01 -7.36 10.84
CA VAL A 132 2.25 -5.92 10.62
C VAL A 132 3.74 -5.63 10.52
N HIS A 133 4.54 -6.17 11.46
CA HIS A 133 5.99 -6.00 11.44
C HIS A 133 6.61 -6.56 10.15
N THR A 134 6.25 -7.80 9.78
CA THR A 134 6.79 -8.46 8.58
C THR A 134 6.47 -7.65 7.32
N ALA A 135 5.22 -7.24 7.12
CA ALA A 135 4.81 -6.47 5.96
C ALA A 135 5.49 -5.08 5.92
N THR A 136 5.64 -4.43 7.08
CA THR A 136 6.34 -3.14 7.18
C THR A 136 7.82 -3.30 6.85
N ALA A 137 8.48 -4.33 7.39
CA ALA A 137 9.88 -4.61 7.10
C ALA A 137 10.11 -4.95 5.60
N GLU A 138 9.23 -5.77 5.01
CA GLU A 138 9.26 -6.08 3.57
C GLU A 138 9.12 -4.80 2.73
N ALA A 139 8.19 -3.90 3.08
CA ALA A 139 8.00 -2.62 2.38
C ALA A 139 9.23 -1.71 2.48
N ILE A 140 9.84 -1.60 3.66
CA ILE A 140 11.08 -0.84 3.87
C ILE A 140 12.23 -1.43 3.03
N HIS A 141 12.40 -2.76 3.04
CA HIS A 141 13.42 -3.41 2.20
C HIS A 141 13.18 -3.18 0.71
N GLY A 142 11.92 -3.22 0.26
CA GLY A 142 11.53 -2.94 -1.11
C GLY A 142 11.83 -1.50 -1.51
N GLN A 143 11.55 -0.53 -0.64
CA GLN A 143 11.87 0.88 -0.86
C GLN A 143 13.40 1.09 -0.97
N CYS A 144 14.18 0.51 -0.05
CA CYS A 144 15.64 0.58 -0.10
C CYS A 144 16.21 -0.05 -1.38
N ALA A 145 15.65 -1.17 -1.84
CA ALA A 145 16.08 -1.83 -3.07
C ALA A 145 15.72 -1.03 -4.34
N GLY A 146 14.71 -0.16 -4.26
CA GLY A 146 14.31 0.73 -5.36
C GLY A 146 15.25 1.91 -5.59
N PHE A 147 16.12 2.24 -4.63
CA PHE A 147 17.12 3.30 -4.83
C PHE A 147 18.21 2.83 -5.80
N PRO A 148 18.68 3.70 -6.71
CA PRO A 148 19.74 3.37 -7.63
C PRO A 148 21.04 2.99 -6.90
N HIS A 149 21.46 1.73 -7.05
CA HIS A 149 22.71 1.23 -6.45
C HIS A 149 23.81 0.98 -7.49
N SER A 150 23.51 1.13 -8.78
CA SER A 150 24.37 0.79 -9.89
C SER A 150 24.25 1.83 -11.00
N GLU A 151 25.34 2.07 -11.74
CA GLU A 151 25.36 2.89 -12.94
C GLU A 151 24.70 2.20 -14.16
N SER A 152 24.24 0.94 -14.01
CA SER A 152 23.62 0.15 -15.06
C SER A 152 22.10 0.22 -14.97
N ALA A 153 21.43 0.33 -16.11
CA ALA A 153 19.97 0.24 -16.19
C ALA A 153 19.49 -1.13 -15.70
N PRO A 154 18.36 -1.19 -14.95
CA PRO A 154 17.79 -2.47 -14.51
C PRO A 154 17.40 -3.32 -15.72
N ASN A 155 17.73 -4.61 -15.69
CA ASN A 155 17.48 -5.52 -16.81
C ASN A 155 16.91 -6.89 -16.40
N ASP A 156 16.59 -7.08 -15.13
CA ASP A 156 16.05 -8.34 -14.62
C ASP A 156 14.58 -8.21 -14.23
N LEU A 157 13.71 -8.98 -14.94
CA LEU A 157 12.26 -9.04 -14.66
C LEU A 157 11.96 -9.67 -13.30
N ALA A 158 12.78 -10.63 -12.84
CA ALA A 158 12.58 -11.23 -11.52
C ALA A 158 12.91 -10.25 -10.41
N GLU A 159 13.94 -9.43 -10.60
CA GLU A 159 14.29 -8.35 -9.69
C GLU A 159 13.21 -7.27 -9.67
N TYR A 160 12.72 -6.83 -10.83
CA TYR A 160 11.60 -5.91 -10.92
C TYR A 160 10.37 -6.41 -10.12
N ASN A 161 9.95 -7.66 -10.37
CA ASN A 161 8.81 -8.23 -9.66
C ASN A 161 9.06 -8.31 -8.15
N LYS A 162 10.28 -8.68 -7.73
CA LYS A 162 10.66 -8.73 -6.31
C LYS A 162 10.55 -7.36 -5.65
N VAL A 163 11.05 -6.31 -6.30
CA VAL A 163 10.97 -4.92 -5.81
C VAL A 163 9.52 -4.44 -5.77
N ALA A 164 8.74 -4.67 -6.83
CA ALA A 164 7.33 -4.29 -6.90
C ALA A 164 6.49 -4.98 -5.81
N ILE A 165 6.71 -6.29 -5.58
CA ILE A 165 6.05 -7.04 -4.51
C ILE A 165 6.45 -6.49 -3.14
N ALA A 166 7.74 -6.27 -2.90
CA ALA A 166 8.21 -5.77 -1.62
C ALA A 166 7.74 -4.33 -1.34
N LYS A 167 7.93 -3.41 -2.29
CA LYS A 167 7.56 -1.99 -2.11
C LYS A 167 6.05 -1.79 -1.99
N SER A 168 5.27 -2.34 -2.92
CA SER A 168 3.83 -2.08 -3.02
C SER A 168 2.98 -3.24 -2.53
N GLY A 169 3.38 -4.48 -2.82
CA GLY A 169 2.62 -5.70 -2.53
C GLY A 169 2.56 -6.03 -1.04
N ALA A 170 3.61 -5.77 -0.29
CA ALA A 170 3.65 -6.05 1.15
C ALA A 170 2.50 -5.35 1.90
N LEU A 171 2.38 -4.02 1.74
CA LEU A 171 1.30 -3.25 2.38
C LEU A 171 -0.06 -3.42 1.68
N LEU A 172 -0.11 -3.91 0.44
CA LEU A 172 -1.38 -4.19 -0.24
C LEU A 172 -1.94 -5.56 0.14
N SER A 173 -1.09 -6.54 0.46
CA SER A 173 -1.50 -7.86 0.94
C SER A 173 -1.87 -7.89 2.42
N LEU A 174 -1.33 -6.96 3.21
CA LEU A 174 -1.55 -6.89 4.66
C LEU A 174 -3.04 -6.82 5.07
N PRO A 175 -3.93 -6.06 4.38
CA PRO A 175 -5.37 -6.07 4.63
C PRO A 175 -5.97 -7.48 4.70
N PHE A 176 -5.64 -8.32 3.71
CA PHE A 176 -6.12 -9.69 3.65
C PHE A 176 -5.49 -10.56 4.73
N GLN A 177 -4.18 -10.45 4.92
CA GLN A 177 -3.47 -11.24 5.94
C GLN A 177 -4.05 -10.99 7.33
N LEU A 178 -4.32 -9.73 7.68
CA LEU A 178 -4.93 -9.38 8.97
C LEU A 178 -6.38 -9.88 9.07
N ALA A 179 -7.21 -9.71 8.03
CA ALA A 179 -8.58 -10.17 8.01
C ALA A 179 -8.68 -11.70 8.13
N PHE A 180 -7.88 -12.44 7.36
CA PHE A 180 -7.88 -13.91 7.42
C PHE A 180 -7.33 -14.46 8.74
N LEU A 181 -6.28 -13.83 9.30
CA LEU A 181 -5.79 -14.21 10.62
C LEU A 181 -6.80 -13.87 11.72
N GLY A 182 -7.40 -12.67 11.66
CA GLY A 182 -8.43 -12.23 12.61
C GLY A 182 -9.66 -13.14 12.62
N ALA A 183 -10.05 -13.65 11.44
CA ALA A 183 -11.14 -14.62 11.29
C ALA A 183 -10.70 -16.08 11.48
N GLU A 184 -9.46 -16.33 11.88
CA GLU A 184 -8.85 -17.66 12.08
C GLU A 184 -8.90 -18.58 10.85
N LYS A 185 -9.04 -18.01 9.65
CA LYS A 185 -9.05 -18.73 8.36
C LYS A 185 -7.62 -18.83 7.75
N ILE A 186 -6.66 -19.26 8.55
CA ILE A 186 -5.21 -19.23 8.30
C ILE A 186 -4.81 -19.97 7.02
N HIS A 187 -5.49 -21.05 6.66
CA HIS A 187 -5.17 -21.83 5.46
C HIS A 187 -5.36 -21.07 4.15
N TRP A 188 -6.11 -19.97 4.15
CA TRP A 188 -6.32 -19.10 2.99
C TRP A 188 -5.26 -17.98 2.85
N LEU A 189 -4.44 -17.76 3.90
CA LEU A 189 -3.42 -16.69 3.90
C LEU A 189 -2.50 -16.73 2.66
N PRO A 190 -1.96 -17.89 2.24
CA PRO A 190 -1.06 -17.93 1.08
C PRO A 190 -1.74 -17.49 -0.22
N GLN A 191 -2.99 -17.91 -0.45
CA GLN A 191 -3.73 -17.52 -1.66
C GLN A 191 -4.12 -16.04 -1.62
N ALA A 192 -4.61 -15.54 -0.48
CA ALA A 192 -5.01 -14.15 -0.30
C ALA A 192 -3.80 -13.20 -0.48
N ARG A 193 -2.64 -13.55 0.09
CA ARG A 193 -1.39 -12.82 -0.11
C ARG A 193 -1.01 -12.79 -1.59
N ARG A 194 -0.99 -13.95 -2.24
CA ARG A 194 -0.63 -14.05 -3.66
C ARG A 194 -1.59 -13.27 -4.57
N ALA A 195 -2.88 -13.27 -4.31
CA ALA A 195 -3.85 -12.46 -5.06
C ALA A 195 -3.51 -10.98 -5.01
N ALA A 196 -3.17 -10.47 -3.83
CA ALA A 196 -2.79 -9.08 -3.63
C ALA A 196 -1.42 -8.74 -4.23
N GLU A 197 -0.45 -9.64 -4.18
CA GLU A 197 0.87 -9.48 -4.80
C GLU A 197 0.75 -9.41 -6.33
N GLU A 198 -0.04 -10.29 -6.95
CA GLU A 198 -0.32 -10.25 -8.39
C GLU A 198 -1.00 -8.93 -8.79
N PHE A 199 -1.96 -8.46 -8.00
CA PHE A 199 -2.58 -7.17 -8.22
C PHE A 199 -1.56 -6.02 -8.09
N ALA A 200 -0.67 -6.06 -7.09
CA ALA A 200 0.34 -5.02 -6.88
C ALA A 200 1.31 -4.91 -8.05
N VAL A 201 1.81 -6.04 -8.55
CA VAL A 201 2.69 -6.07 -9.73
C VAL A 201 1.95 -5.55 -10.97
N GLY A 202 0.73 -6.02 -11.21
CA GLY A 202 -0.09 -5.52 -12.32
C GLY A 202 -0.37 -4.02 -12.22
N TYR A 203 -0.69 -3.52 -11.01
CA TYR A 203 -0.90 -2.10 -10.76
C TYR A 203 0.37 -1.29 -11.06
N GLN A 204 1.53 -1.74 -10.52
CA GLN A 204 2.81 -1.05 -10.74
C GLN A 204 3.18 -0.98 -12.21
N ILE A 205 3.02 -2.08 -12.97
CA ILE A 205 3.29 -2.07 -14.41
C ILE A 205 2.37 -1.08 -15.15
N MET A 206 1.08 -1.00 -14.76
CA MET A 206 0.14 -0.05 -15.38
C MET A 206 0.47 1.40 -15.02
N ASP A 207 1.04 1.66 -13.86
CA ASP A 207 1.53 2.95 -13.41
C ASP A 207 2.80 3.33 -14.19
N ASP A 208 3.77 2.42 -14.26
CA ASP A 208 5.01 2.56 -15.05
C ASP A 208 4.75 2.96 -16.52
N LEU A 209 3.67 2.44 -17.12
CA LEU A 209 3.28 2.78 -18.49
C LEU A 209 2.84 4.24 -18.64
N GLN A 210 2.29 4.86 -17.57
CA GLN A 210 1.90 6.26 -17.58
C GLN A 210 3.10 7.18 -17.34
N ASP A 211 4.08 6.72 -16.57
CA ASP A 211 5.23 7.51 -16.12
C ASP A 211 6.47 7.39 -17.02
N VAL A 212 6.38 6.63 -18.13
CA VAL A 212 7.51 6.39 -19.07
C VAL A 212 8.20 7.70 -19.53
N VAL A 213 7.46 8.80 -19.65
CA VAL A 213 7.99 10.09 -20.12
C VAL A 213 8.69 10.84 -18.98
N CYS A 214 8.25 10.62 -17.74
CA CYS A 214 8.75 11.29 -16.54
C CYS A 214 9.93 10.54 -15.93
N ASP A 215 9.94 9.22 -16.07
CA ASP A 215 10.97 8.35 -15.50
C ASP A 215 12.27 8.42 -16.31
N GLY A 216 13.38 8.57 -15.61
CA GLY A 216 14.71 8.52 -16.23
C GLY A 216 15.10 7.11 -16.69
N PRO A 217 16.12 6.97 -17.55
CA PRO A 217 16.55 5.69 -18.11
C PRO A 217 17.12 4.70 -17.06
N MET A 218 17.36 5.16 -15.85
CA MET A 218 17.85 4.38 -14.71
C MET A 218 16.74 3.99 -13.73
N ALA A 219 15.50 4.43 -13.96
CA ALA A 219 14.39 4.11 -13.09
C ALA A 219 14.04 2.61 -13.16
N MET A 220 13.63 2.03 -12.04
CA MET A 220 13.08 0.67 -11.95
C MET A 220 11.65 0.67 -12.51
N ASN A 221 11.54 0.83 -13.84
CA ASN A 221 10.30 0.88 -14.60
C ASN A 221 10.26 -0.31 -15.57
N MET A 222 9.12 -1.01 -15.68
CA MET A 222 8.99 -2.22 -16.52
C MET A 222 9.38 -1.95 -17.98
N VAL A 223 9.04 -0.80 -18.53
CA VAL A 223 9.39 -0.45 -19.92
C VAL A 223 10.90 -0.29 -20.08
N THR A 224 11.56 0.33 -19.09
CA THR A 224 13.05 0.46 -19.07
C THR A 224 13.71 -0.91 -19.00
N VAL A 225 13.24 -1.80 -18.13
CA VAL A 225 13.72 -3.18 -18.02
C VAL A 225 13.57 -3.93 -19.34
N LEU A 226 12.42 -3.83 -20.01
CA LEU A 226 12.18 -4.49 -21.29
C LEU A 226 13.04 -3.91 -22.43
N LYS A 227 13.24 -2.59 -22.46
CA LYS A 227 14.16 -1.96 -23.43
C LYS A 227 15.59 -2.45 -23.24
N ALA A 228 16.08 -2.52 -22.00
CA ALA A 228 17.41 -3.05 -21.70
C ALA A 228 17.59 -4.53 -22.11
N ARG A 229 16.50 -5.31 -22.13
CA ARG A 229 16.46 -6.71 -22.59
C ARG A 229 16.34 -6.85 -24.13
N GLY A 230 16.35 -5.77 -24.87
CA GLY A 230 16.33 -5.79 -26.32
C GLY A 230 14.94 -5.77 -26.98
N HIS A 231 13.87 -5.50 -26.22
CA HIS A 231 12.51 -5.43 -26.77
C HIS A 231 12.22 -4.14 -27.58
N GLY A 232 13.09 -3.12 -27.49
CA GLY A 232 13.04 -1.93 -28.33
C GLY A 232 11.66 -1.24 -28.34
N GLU A 233 11.12 -1.02 -29.54
CA GLU A 233 9.81 -0.38 -29.75
C GLU A 233 8.63 -1.23 -29.23
N HIS A 234 8.81 -2.54 -29.04
CA HIS A 234 7.76 -3.43 -28.53
C HIS A 234 7.65 -3.43 -26.99
N ALA A 235 8.56 -2.75 -26.28
CA ALA A 235 8.62 -2.76 -24.82
C ALA A 235 7.32 -2.29 -24.15
N LEU A 236 6.67 -1.23 -24.70
CA LEU A 236 5.40 -0.72 -24.18
C LEU A 236 4.27 -1.76 -24.29
N ALA A 237 4.10 -2.34 -25.48
CA ALA A 237 3.07 -3.34 -25.72
C ALA A 237 3.27 -4.57 -24.84
N GLN A 238 4.54 -4.99 -24.68
CA GLN A 238 4.88 -6.15 -23.84
C GLN A 238 4.70 -5.86 -22.35
N ALA A 239 5.05 -4.67 -21.87
CA ALA A 239 4.77 -4.24 -20.50
C ALA A 239 3.25 -4.27 -20.22
N HIS A 240 2.44 -3.73 -21.14
CA HIS A 240 0.99 -3.76 -21.03
C HIS A 240 0.44 -5.18 -20.94
N GLU A 241 0.91 -6.10 -21.81
CA GLU A 241 0.50 -7.51 -21.76
C GLU A 241 0.88 -8.19 -20.45
N LEU A 242 2.10 -7.93 -19.93
CA LEU A 242 2.53 -8.44 -18.63
C LEU A 242 1.64 -7.91 -17.50
N GLY A 243 1.35 -6.60 -17.49
CA GLY A 243 0.44 -6.00 -16.53
C GLY A 243 -0.96 -6.65 -16.55
N LEU A 244 -1.53 -6.84 -17.74
CA LEU A 244 -2.82 -7.54 -17.90
C LEU A 244 -2.77 -8.99 -17.43
N LYS A 245 -1.65 -9.69 -17.64
CA LYS A 245 -1.47 -11.06 -17.15
C LYS A 245 -1.52 -11.12 -15.63
N HIS A 246 -0.77 -10.24 -14.94
CA HIS A 246 -0.79 -10.16 -13.48
C HIS A 246 -2.18 -9.80 -12.95
N LEU A 247 -2.89 -8.85 -13.59
CA LEU A 247 -4.26 -8.50 -13.20
C LEU A 247 -5.23 -9.68 -13.39
N ARG A 248 -5.12 -10.48 -14.45
CA ARG A 248 -5.92 -11.71 -14.63
C ARG A 248 -5.63 -12.72 -13.53
N ASN A 249 -4.35 -12.96 -13.20
CA ASN A 249 -3.98 -13.86 -12.10
C ASN A 249 -4.60 -13.39 -10.77
N ALA A 250 -4.57 -12.08 -10.52
CA ALA A 250 -5.21 -11.49 -9.32
C ALA A 250 -6.72 -11.74 -9.29
N VAL A 251 -7.41 -11.62 -10.43
CA VAL A 251 -8.85 -11.94 -10.55
C VAL A 251 -9.12 -13.39 -10.22
N ASP A 252 -8.38 -14.32 -10.85
CA ASP A 252 -8.58 -15.77 -10.67
C ASP A 252 -8.32 -16.21 -9.22
N LEU A 253 -7.26 -15.69 -8.61
CA LEU A 253 -6.93 -15.97 -7.22
C LEU A 253 -7.96 -15.36 -6.24
N SER A 254 -8.46 -14.16 -6.53
CA SER A 254 -9.47 -13.50 -5.70
C SER A 254 -10.82 -14.20 -5.76
N ASP A 255 -11.21 -14.72 -6.93
CA ASP A 255 -12.46 -15.44 -7.13
C ASP A 255 -12.53 -16.75 -6.32
N GLY A 256 -11.37 -17.36 -6.06
CA GLY A 256 -11.24 -18.55 -5.23
C GLY A 256 -11.22 -18.29 -3.73
N LEU A 257 -11.27 -17.03 -3.25
CA LEU A 257 -11.28 -16.73 -1.82
C LEU A 257 -12.68 -16.91 -1.22
N PRO A 258 -12.80 -17.37 0.06
CA PRO A 258 -14.08 -17.71 0.67
C PRO A 258 -14.94 -16.46 0.93
N ASP A 259 -16.25 -16.70 1.01
CA ASP A 259 -17.26 -15.75 1.50
C ASP A 259 -17.26 -14.39 0.77
N GLY A 260 -16.77 -14.33 -0.48
CA GLY A 260 -16.67 -13.09 -1.24
C GLY A 260 -15.59 -12.13 -0.75
N SER A 261 -14.68 -12.59 0.13
CA SER A 261 -13.64 -11.73 0.71
C SER A 261 -12.67 -11.15 -0.33
N GLY A 262 -12.57 -11.75 -1.52
CA GLY A 262 -11.76 -11.27 -2.65
C GLY A 262 -12.48 -10.33 -3.62
N ASP A 263 -13.81 -10.13 -3.51
CA ASP A 263 -14.63 -9.47 -4.53
C ASP A 263 -14.20 -8.03 -4.83
N LEU A 264 -13.80 -7.28 -3.81
CA LEU A 264 -13.33 -5.90 -4.00
C LEU A 264 -11.99 -5.86 -4.75
N LEU A 265 -11.05 -6.77 -4.45
CA LEU A 265 -9.77 -6.86 -5.17
C LEU A 265 -10.00 -7.25 -6.63
N LYS A 266 -10.86 -8.24 -6.87
CA LYS A 266 -11.31 -8.66 -8.20
C LYS A 266 -11.88 -7.48 -8.99
N ALA A 267 -12.80 -6.71 -8.39
CA ALA A 267 -13.39 -5.54 -9.02
C ALA A 267 -12.35 -4.47 -9.37
N LEU A 268 -11.38 -4.22 -8.49
CA LEU A 268 -10.29 -3.28 -8.74
C LEU A 268 -9.39 -3.75 -9.88
N ALA A 269 -9.02 -5.04 -9.92
CA ALA A 269 -8.21 -5.62 -10.99
C ALA A 269 -8.91 -5.54 -12.35
N LEU A 270 -10.21 -5.87 -12.41
CA LEU A 270 -11.03 -5.73 -13.62
C LEU A 270 -11.19 -4.27 -14.06
N SER A 271 -11.30 -3.33 -13.13
CA SER A 271 -11.37 -1.90 -13.46
C SER A 271 -10.06 -1.40 -14.06
N LEU A 272 -8.93 -1.84 -13.49
CA LEU A 272 -7.60 -1.44 -13.96
C LEU A 272 -7.27 -2.03 -15.34
N SER A 273 -7.66 -3.29 -15.59
CA SER A 273 -7.44 -3.97 -16.88
C SER A 273 -8.22 -3.35 -18.05
N LYS A 274 -9.23 -2.52 -17.78
CA LYS A 274 -10.00 -1.79 -18.80
C LYS A 274 -9.38 -0.44 -19.17
N ARG A 275 -8.40 0.04 -18.40
CA ARG A 275 -7.68 1.27 -18.75
C ARG A 275 -6.81 0.98 -19.97
N ARG A 276 -7.02 1.72 -21.05
CA ARG A 276 -6.14 1.66 -22.23
C ARG A 276 -4.80 2.28 -21.84
N ALA A 277 -3.70 1.71 -22.35
CA ALA A 277 -2.47 2.47 -22.45
C ALA A 277 -2.80 3.71 -23.27
N THR A 278 -2.69 4.89 -22.69
CA THR A 278 -2.85 6.15 -23.40
C THR A 278 -1.75 6.21 -24.46
N GLU A 279 -2.16 6.39 -25.73
CA GLU A 279 -1.28 6.63 -26.87
C GLU A 279 -0.41 7.85 -26.67
#